data_891b329d464d18a8d6589d82087c3fb4
#
_entry.id   891b329d464d18a8d6589d82087c3fb4
#
_cell.length_a   1.000
_cell.length_b   1.000
_cell.length_c   1.000
_cell.angle_alpha   90.00
_cell.angle_beta   90.00
_cell.angle_gamma   90.00
#
_symmetry.space_group_name_H-M   'P 1'
#
loop_
_entity.id
_entity.type
_entity.pdbx_description
1 polymer ?
#
loop_
_entity_poly.entity_id
_entity_poly.type
_entity_poly.pdbx_seq_one_letter_code
_entity_poly.pdbx_strand_id
1 'polypeptide(L)'
;MNYYHAEVINLSLKDKNMLKKFPVISCKKRFWGLCKIYTIAIPEKNIAEVVKAFQENMSTALKKEWYITFHTSENVIVVFREKSFALSGKGICPIPQKCIDTSCAEEKEKWDEMVQYARALGIPDEQCDFCRKILRCKITGKYLLKVKIC
;
A
#
# COMPACT_ATOMS: atom_id res chain seq x y z
N MET A 1 17.64 10.05 -2.62
CA MET A 1 16.47 9.77 -3.50
C MET A 1 15.46 9.01 -2.67
N ASN A 2 14.24 9.52 -2.59
CA ASN A 2 13.17 8.88 -1.81
C ASN A 2 12.47 7.82 -2.65
N TYR A 3 12.06 6.74 -1.99
CA TYR A 3 11.33 5.64 -2.63
C TYR A 3 10.05 5.33 -1.87
N TYR A 4 9.00 5.08 -2.62
CA TYR A 4 7.83 4.38 -2.12
C TYR A 4 8.07 2.87 -2.18
N HIS A 5 7.60 2.17 -1.17
CA HIS A 5 7.52 0.72 -1.18
C HIS A 5 6.07 0.29 -1.40
N ALA A 6 5.85 -0.70 -2.25
CA ALA A 6 4.52 -1.24 -2.47
C ALA A 6 4.51 -2.75 -2.23
N GLU A 7 3.48 -3.23 -1.53
CA GLU A 7 3.19 -4.66 -1.44
C GLU A 7 2.11 -5.03 -2.44
N VAL A 8 2.47 -5.86 -3.41
CA VAL A 8 1.60 -6.24 -4.52
C VAL A 8 1.42 -7.75 -4.57
N ILE A 9 0.17 -8.19 -4.58
CA ILE A 9 -0.18 -9.60 -4.77
C ILE A 9 -0.27 -9.86 -6.28
N ASN A 10 0.41 -10.88 -6.78
CA ASN A 10 0.41 -11.19 -8.21
C ASN A 10 -0.98 -11.44 -8.80
N LEU A 11 -1.93 -11.92 -7.98
CA LEU A 11 -3.31 -12.17 -8.39
C LEU A 11 -4.16 -10.90 -8.48
N SER A 12 -3.69 -9.79 -7.89
CA SER A 12 -4.37 -8.50 -7.98
C SER A 12 -4.16 -7.78 -9.32
N LEU A 13 -3.32 -8.31 -10.20
CA LEU A 13 -2.96 -7.69 -11.47
C LEU A 13 -3.46 -8.50 -12.67
N LYS A 14 -3.96 -7.80 -13.69
CA LYS A 14 -4.29 -8.36 -15.02
C LYS A 14 -3.02 -8.80 -15.75
N ASP A 15 -2.04 -7.89 -15.85
CA ASP A 15 -0.70 -8.17 -16.41
C ASP A 15 0.36 -8.19 -15.29
N LYS A 16 0.82 -9.39 -14.98
CA LYS A 16 1.85 -9.64 -13.97
C LYS A 16 3.26 -9.19 -14.41
N ASN A 17 3.49 -9.02 -15.72
CA ASN A 17 4.78 -8.56 -16.23
C ASN A 17 5.08 -7.11 -15.82
N MET A 18 4.05 -6.35 -15.44
CA MET A 18 4.22 -5.02 -14.88
C MET A 18 5.21 -5.01 -13.71
N LEU A 19 5.21 -6.03 -12.85
CA LEU A 19 6.11 -6.13 -11.71
C LEU A 19 7.59 -6.21 -12.10
N LYS A 20 7.90 -6.71 -13.31
CA LYS A 20 9.29 -6.80 -13.82
C LYS A 20 9.91 -5.43 -14.13
N LYS A 21 9.10 -4.38 -14.21
CA LYS A 21 9.55 -3.00 -14.47
C LYS A 21 10.15 -2.33 -13.24
N PHE A 22 9.99 -2.94 -12.06
CA PHE A 22 10.38 -2.34 -10.78
C PHE A 22 11.41 -3.21 -10.05
N PRO A 23 12.33 -2.60 -9.29
CA PRO A 23 13.20 -3.33 -8.38
C PRO A 23 12.36 -4.10 -7.34
N VAL A 24 12.53 -5.41 -7.29
CA VAL A 24 11.89 -6.28 -6.30
C VAL A 24 12.78 -6.40 -5.07
N ILE A 25 12.28 -5.90 -3.93
CA ILE A 25 12.99 -5.96 -2.64
C ILE A 25 12.80 -7.34 -2.01
N SER A 26 11.58 -7.88 -2.05
CA SER A 26 11.26 -9.19 -1.54
C SER A 26 10.11 -9.85 -2.28
N CYS A 27 10.07 -11.18 -2.24
CA CYS A 27 8.96 -11.98 -2.77
C CYS A 27 8.63 -13.08 -1.76
N LYS A 28 7.39 -13.07 -1.25
CA LYS A 28 6.87 -14.08 -0.34
C LYS A 28 5.88 -14.98 -1.09
N LYS A 29 6.10 -16.28 -1.03
CA LYS A 29 5.18 -17.27 -1.63
C LYS A 29 4.18 -17.76 -0.58
N ARG A 30 2.92 -17.88 -0.98
CA ARG A 30 1.82 -18.44 -0.20
C ARG A 30 1.06 -19.46 -1.04
N PHE A 31 0.35 -20.37 -0.37
CA PHE A 31 -0.46 -21.40 -1.03
C PHE A 31 0.33 -22.17 -2.11
N TRP A 32 1.46 -22.79 -1.70
CA TRP A 32 2.36 -23.56 -2.59
C TRP A 32 2.85 -22.78 -3.81
N GLY A 33 2.96 -21.43 -3.70
CA GLY A 33 3.49 -20.57 -4.76
C GLY A 33 2.47 -20.02 -5.73
N LEU A 34 1.19 -20.35 -5.62
CA LEU A 34 0.11 -19.78 -6.43
C LEU A 34 -0.07 -18.29 -6.16
N CYS A 35 -0.01 -17.89 -4.89
CA CYS A 35 -0.04 -16.50 -4.46
C CYS A 35 1.37 -16.02 -4.11
N LYS A 36 1.81 -14.96 -4.78
CA LYS A 36 3.10 -14.30 -4.54
C LYS A 36 2.85 -12.86 -4.12
N ILE A 37 3.47 -12.46 -3.02
CA ILE A 37 3.44 -11.09 -2.51
C ILE A 37 4.79 -10.47 -2.78
N TYR A 38 4.82 -9.48 -3.65
CA TYR A 38 6.02 -8.74 -4.02
C TYR A 38 6.10 -7.45 -3.23
N THR A 39 7.28 -7.14 -2.70
CA THR A 39 7.61 -5.79 -2.24
C THR A 39 8.50 -5.15 -3.28
N ILE A 40 8.05 -4.05 -3.87
CA ILE A 40 8.75 -3.32 -4.93
C ILE A 40 9.11 -1.92 -4.47
N ALA A 41 10.17 -1.34 -5.04
CA ALA A 41 10.58 0.04 -4.82
C ALA A 41 10.25 0.91 -6.03
N ILE A 42 9.68 2.09 -5.79
CA ILE A 42 9.27 3.05 -6.81
C ILE A 42 9.87 4.42 -6.48
N PRO A 43 10.67 5.02 -7.37
CA PRO A 43 11.15 6.39 -7.15
C PRO A 43 10.00 7.36 -6.94
N GLU A 44 10.11 8.25 -5.93
CA GLU A 44 9.06 9.20 -5.58
C GLU A 44 8.59 10.05 -6.77
N LYS A 45 9.52 10.47 -7.62
CA LYS A 45 9.23 11.27 -8.84
C LYS A 45 8.26 10.59 -9.81
N ASN A 46 8.16 9.25 -9.77
CA ASN A 46 7.33 8.47 -10.69
C ASN A 46 6.03 7.97 -10.03
N ILE A 47 5.79 8.30 -8.76
CA ILE A 47 4.73 7.65 -7.98
C ILE A 47 3.33 7.88 -8.57
N ALA A 48 3.02 9.07 -9.04
CA ALA A 48 1.69 9.39 -9.58
C ALA A 48 1.38 8.57 -10.84
N GLU A 49 2.34 8.46 -11.76
CA GLU A 49 2.20 7.66 -12.97
C GLU A 49 2.08 6.17 -12.66
N VAL A 50 2.89 5.70 -11.71
CA VAL A 50 2.91 4.30 -11.29
C VAL A 50 1.61 3.92 -10.60
N VAL A 51 1.08 4.75 -9.71
CA VAL A 51 -0.22 4.56 -9.05
C VAL A 51 -1.32 4.39 -10.08
N LYS A 52 -1.38 5.28 -11.08
CA LYS A 52 -2.36 5.22 -12.17
C LYS A 52 -2.23 3.92 -12.96
N ALA A 53 -1.01 3.55 -13.34
CA ALA A 53 -0.75 2.32 -14.10
C ALA A 53 -1.16 1.06 -13.31
N PHE A 54 -0.91 1.01 -12.00
CA PHE A 54 -1.36 -0.08 -11.16
C PHE A 54 -2.88 -0.12 -11.03
N GLN A 55 -3.52 1.03 -10.89
CA GLN A 55 -4.98 1.14 -10.81
C GLN A 55 -5.65 0.60 -12.07
N GLU A 56 -5.19 0.98 -13.25
CA GLU A 56 -5.68 0.50 -14.55
C GLU A 56 -5.45 -1.00 -14.76
N ASN A 57 -4.36 -1.53 -14.20
CA ASN A 57 -3.98 -2.94 -14.28
C ASN A 57 -4.58 -3.82 -13.18
N MET A 58 -5.40 -3.27 -12.30
CA MET A 58 -6.00 -4.02 -11.20
C MET A 58 -6.98 -5.07 -11.73
N SER A 59 -6.84 -6.31 -11.26
CA SER A 59 -7.66 -7.45 -11.69
C SER A 59 -9.03 -7.42 -11.05
N THR A 60 -10.03 -7.88 -11.80
CA THR A 60 -11.38 -8.22 -11.29
C THR A 60 -11.56 -9.73 -11.08
N ALA A 61 -10.48 -10.51 -11.29
CA ALA A 61 -10.53 -11.95 -11.13
C ALA A 61 -10.87 -12.35 -9.68
N LEU A 62 -11.46 -13.54 -9.54
CA LEU A 62 -11.84 -14.13 -8.25
C LEU A 62 -13.02 -13.40 -7.55
N LYS A 63 -13.75 -12.52 -8.24
CA LYS A 63 -14.85 -11.73 -7.66
C LYS A 63 -14.46 -11.05 -6.33
N LYS A 64 -13.22 -10.62 -6.23
CA LYS A 64 -12.64 -10.02 -5.04
C LYS A 64 -12.16 -8.61 -5.37
N GLU A 65 -12.46 -7.67 -4.50
CA GLU A 65 -11.87 -6.35 -4.58
C GLU A 65 -10.44 -6.39 -4.05
N TRP A 66 -9.54 -5.78 -4.80
CA TRP A 66 -8.13 -5.70 -4.48
C TRP A 66 -7.76 -4.26 -4.14
N TYR A 67 -6.72 -4.12 -3.34
CA TYR A 67 -6.07 -2.83 -3.10
C TYR A 67 -4.56 -3.01 -3.08
N ILE A 68 -3.85 -1.92 -3.35
CA ILE A 68 -2.39 -1.85 -3.31
C ILE A 68 -2.01 -0.67 -2.42
N THR A 69 -1.06 -0.88 -1.52
CA THR A 69 -0.56 0.17 -0.63
C THR A 69 0.84 0.55 -1.04
N PHE A 70 1.03 1.83 -1.34
CA PHE A 70 2.33 2.46 -1.55
C PHE A 70 2.66 3.29 -0.32
N HIS A 71 3.83 3.13 0.27
CA HIS A 71 4.19 3.82 1.49
C HIS A 71 5.66 4.25 1.54
N THR A 72 5.89 5.36 2.22
CA THR A 72 7.19 5.82 2.71
C THR A 72 7.20 5.78 4.24
N SER A 73 8.22 6.37 4.87
CA SER A 73 8.18 6.60 6.33
C SER A 73 7.15 7.67 6.75
N GLU A 74 6.68 8.50 5.82
CA GLU A 74 5.84 9.66 6.12
C GLU A 74 4.49 9.66 5.41
N ASN A 75 4.36 8.94 4.30
CA ASN A 75 3.18 8.97 3.46
C ASN A 75 2.68 7.57 3.12
N VAL A 76 1.38 7.44 2.93
CA VAL A 76 0.75 6.23 2.39
C VAL A 76 -0.22 6.60 1.29
N ILE A 77 -0.22 5.81 0.21
CA ILE A 77 -1.22 5.90 -0.85
C ILE A 77 -1.88 4.53 -0.91
N VAL A 78 -3.18 4.48 -0.67
CA VAL A 78 -3.98 3.27 -0.83
C VAL A 78 -4.75 3.38 -2.14
N VAL A 79 -4.54 2.42 -3.01
CA VAL A 79 -5.10 2.41 -4.37
C VAL A 79 -6.11 1.28 -4.48
N PHE A 80 -7.34 1.65 -4.76
CA PHE A 80 -8.41 0.76 -5.18
C PHE A 80 -8.63 0.91 -6.68
N ARG A 81 -9.40 0.03 -7.28
CA ARG A 81 -9.62 0.04 -8.73
C ARG A 81 -10.19 1.37 -9.26
N GLU A 82 -11.16 1.96 -8.55
CA GLU A 82 -11.85 3.18 -8.99
C GLU A 82 -11.38 4.45 -8.26
N LYS A 83 -10.70 4.31 -7.13
CA LYS A 83 -10.33 5.43 -6.27
C LYS A 83 -8.98 5.18 -5.59
N SER A 84 -8.24 6.25 -5.34
CA SER A 84 -7.03 6.21 -4.52
C SER A 84 -7.09 7.30 -3.44
N PHE A 85 -6.44 7.02 -2.32
CA PHE A 85 -6.34 7.92 -1.18
C PHE A 85 -4.87 8.13 -0.83
N ALA A 86 -4.44 9.39 -0.82
CA ALA A 86 -3.10 9.79 -0.39
C ALA A 86 -3.18 10.45 0.98
N LEU A 87 -2.43 9.92 1.94
CA LEU A 87 -2.47 10.32 3.34
C LEU A 87 -1.05 10.60 3.84
N SER A 88 -0.89 11.62 4.68
CA SER A 88 0.36 11.90 5.38
C SER A 88 0.50 10.98 6.60
N GLY A 89 1.65 10.30 6.72
CA GLY A 89 1.95 9.47 7.87
C GLY A 89 2.16 10.26 9.18
N LYS A 90 2.36 11.57 9.10
CA LYS A 90 2.47 12.43 10.28
C LYS A 90 1.13 12.60 11.00
N GLY A 91 0.02 12.56 10.24
CA GLY A 91 -1.34 12.66 10.79
C GLY A 91 -1.99 11.31 11.14
N ILE A 92 -1.38 10.20 10.78
CA ILE A 92 -1.93 8.88 11.05
C ILE A 92 -1.45 8.40 12.41
N CYS A 93 -2.26 8.63 13.43
CA CYS A 93 -2.02 8.08 14.76
C CYS A 93 -2.66 6.68 14.84
N PRO A 94 -1.87 5.63 15.18
CA PRO A 94 -2.40 4.27 15.30
C PRO A 94 -3.31 4.08 16.52
N ILE A 95 -3.36 5.07 17.42
CA ILE A 95 -4.21 5.06 18.59
C ILE A 95 -5.07 6.33 18.55
N PRO A 96 -6.34 6.23 18.06
CA PRO A 96 -7.22 7.39 17.88
C PRO A 96 -7.40 8.25 19.15
N GLN A 97 -7.18 7.65 20.32
CA GLN A 97 -7.36 8.30 21.61
C GLN A 97 -6.16 9.16 22.08
N LYS A 98 -5.02 9.08 21.39
CA LYS A 98 -3.79 9.84 21.75
C LYS A 98 -3.43 10.98 20.82
N CYS A 99 -4.08 11.11 19.67
CA CYS A 99 -3.87 12.25 18.78
C CYS A 99 -4.71 13.45 19.23
N ILE A 100 -4.12 14.31 20.05
CA ILE A 100 -4.71 15.58 20.50
C ILE A 100 -4.33 16.74 19.56
N ASP A 101 -3.55 16.49 18.53
CA ASP A 101 -3.04 17.50 17.63
C ASP A 101 -4.06 17.80 16.50
N THR A 102 -4.46 19.07 16.39
CA THR A 102 -5.41 19.54 15.38
C THR A 102 -4.96 19.31 13.93
N SER A 103 -3.66 19.18 13.69
CA SER A 103 -3.11 18.80 12.39
C SER A 103 -3.50 17.37 11.97
N CYS A 104 -3.93 16.53 12.91
CA CYS A 104 -4.42 15.18 12.65
C CYS A 104 -5.89 15.14 12.20
N ALA A 105 -6.67 16.21 12.37
CA ALA A 105 -8.12 16.17 12.13
C ALA A 105 -8.44 15.95 10.63
N GLU A 106 -7.80 16.69 9.74
CA GLU A 106 -8.01 16.54 8.28
C GLU A 106 -7.55 15.17 7.78
N GLU A 107 -6.42 14.68 8.26
CA GLU A 107 -5.91 13.36 7.90
C GLU A 107 -6.77 12.25 8.49
N LYS A 108 -7.35 12.47 9.67
CA LYS A 108 -8.30 11.54 10.27
C LYS A 108 -9.57 11.41 9.45
N GLU A 109 -10.12 12.53 8.97
CA GLU A 109 -11.31 12.53 8.12
C GLU A 109 -11.06 11.77 6.80
N LYS A 110 -9.96 12.03 6.13
CA LYS A 110 -9.53 11.30 4.93
C LYS A 110 -9.32 9.80 5.21
N TRP A 111 -8.76 9.48 6.37
CA TRP A 111 -8.59 8.10 6.81
C TRP A 111 -9.93 7.40 6.99
N ASP A 112 -10.84 8.03 7.71
CA ASP A 112 -12.18 7.48 7.96
C ASP A 112 -12.95 7.28 6.64
N GLU A 113 -12.85 8.24 5.69
CA GLU A 113 -13.42 8.12 4.34
C GLU A 113 -12.83 6.91 3.59
N MET A 114 -11.52 6.74 3.63
CA MET A 114 -10.84 5.61 2.98
C MET A 114 -11.29 4.27 3.56
N VAL A 115 -11.38 4.17 4.89
CA VAL A 115 -11.82 2.94 5.57
C VAL A 115 -13.28 2.64 5.24
N GLN A 116 -14.16 3.64 5.23
CA GLN A 116 -15.55 3.48 4.82
C GLN A 116 -15.66 3.02 3.37
N TYR A 117 -14.85 3.58 2.48
CA TYR A 117 -14.80 3.16 1.08
C TYR A 117 -14.36 1.69 0.95
N ALA A 118 -13.31 1.30 1.66
CA ALA A 118 -12.82 -0.08 1.67
C ALA A 118 -13.89 -1.07 2.17
N ARG A 119 -14.61 -0.72 3.24
CA ARG A 119 -15.73 -1.51 3.78
C ARG A 119 -16.86 -1.64 2.78
N ALA A 120 -17.22 -0.56 2.09
CA ALA A 120 -18.25 -0.57 1.05
C ALA A 120 -17.89 -1.49 -0.13
N LEU A 121 -16.59 -1.69 -0.40
CA LEU A 121 -16.08 -2.67 -1.37
C LEU A 121 -16.06 -4.12 -0.81
N GLY A 122 -16.43 -4.34 0.45
CA GLY A 122 -16.40 -5.65 1.08
C GLY A 122 -15.02 -6.09 1.56
N ILE A 123 -14.09 -5.17 1.73
CA ILE A 123 -12.77 -5.48 2.31
C ILE A 123 -12.94 -5.66 3.82
N PRO A 124 -12.49 -6.79 4.40
CA PRO A 124 -12.62 -7.06 5.83
C PRO A 124 -11.89 -6.04 6.70
N ASP A 125 -12.44 -5.73 7.86
CA ASP A 125 -11.88 -4.75 8.81
C ASP A 125 -10.44 -5.05 9.21
N GLU A 126 -10.07 -6.32 9.33
CA GLU A 126 -8.71 -6.75 9.65
C GLU A 126 -7.70 -6.37 8.56
N GLN A 127 -8.17 -6.13 7.33
CA GLN A 127 -7.36 -5.70 6.20
C GLN A 127 -7.35 -4.17 6.02
N CYS A 128 -8.24 -3.44 6.70
CA CYS A 128 -8.31 -1.98 6.65
C CYS A 128 -7.27 -1.28 7.53
N ASP A 129 -6.42 -2.03 8.23
CA ASP A 129 -5.33 -1.48 9.05
C ASP A 129 -4.09 -1.15 8.19
N PHE A 130 -4.23 -0.13 7.36
CA PHE A 130 -3.16 0.34 6.48
C PHE A 130 -2.01 1.02 7.22
N CYS A 131 -2.21 1.42 8.50
CA CYS A 131 -1.22 2.11 9.34
C CYS A 131 -0.14 1.20 9.91
N ARG A 132 -0.44 -0.05 10.20
CA ARG A 132 0.53 -0.97 10.82
C ARG A 132 1.80 -1.12 9.99
N LYS A 133 1.72 -0.94 8.68
CA LYS A 133 2.87 -1.04 7.78
C LYS A 133 3.82 0.14 7.96
N ILE A 134 3.29 1.35 8.10
CA ILE A 134 4.09 2.57 8.33
C ILE A 134 4.78 2.51 9.70
N LEU A 135 4.08 2.06 10.73
CA LEU A 135 4.63 1.93 12.07
C LEU A 135 5.73 0.88 12.17
N ARG A 136 5.60 -0.26 11.51
CA ARG A 136 6.66 -1.26 11.45
C ARG A 136 7.93 -0.70 10.81
N CYS A 137 7.80 0.13 9.78
CA CYS A 137 8.94 0.82 9.17
C CYS A 137 9.60 1.82 10.13
N LYS A 138 8.83 2.54 10.96
CA LYS A 138 9.37 3.50 11.96
C LYS A 138 10.04 2.81 13.14
N ILE A 139 9.47 1.71 13.64
CA ILE A 139 9.97 1.01 14.83
C ILE A 139 11.21 0.18 14.52
N THR A 140 11.29 -0.42 13.34
CA THR A 140 12.41 -1.32 13.02
C THR A 140 13.66 -0.62 12.52
N GLY A 141 13.58 0.65 12.10
CA GLY A 141 14.73 1.45 11.62
C GLY A 141 15.57 0.78 10.51
N LYS A 142 15.16 -0.41 10.13
CA LYS A 142 15.89 -1.27 9.22
C LYS A 142 15.28 -1.24 7.83
N TYR A 143 15.47 -0.12 7.13
CA TYR A 143 15.53 -0.18 5.67
C TYR A 143 16.84 -0.88 5.27
N LEU A 144 16.94 -2.14 5.55
CA LEU A 144 17.98 -2.97 4.97
C LEU A 144 17.61 -3.20 3.51
N LEU A 145 18.15 -2.38 2.64
CA LEU A 145 18.34 -2.64 1.21
C LEU A 145 19.15 -3.93 1.03
N LYS A 146 18.56 -5.07 1.32
CA LYS A 146 19.01 -6.35 0.78
C LYS A 146 18.20 -6.62 -0.47
N VAL A 147 18.66 -6.07 -1.59
CA VAL A 147 18.22 -6.48 -2.91
C VAL A 147 18.53 -7.97 -3.05
N LYS A 148 17.55 -8.82 -2.89
CA LYS A 148 17.61 -10.20 -3.38
C LYS A 148 17.02 -10.20 -4.77
N ILE A 149 17.89 -10.37 -5.76
CA ILE A 149 17.48 -10.71 -7.11
C ILE A 149 16.83 -12.10 -7.04
N CYS A 150 15.52 -12.15 -7.30
CA CYS A 150 14.81 -13.41 -7.53
C CYS A 150 14.87 -13.76 -9.01
#